data_dba25ef8f20d2d51e2f970cb2695b176
#
_entry.id   dba25ef8f20d2d51e2f970cb2695b176
#
_cell.length_a   1.000
_cell.length_b   1.000
_cell.length_c   1.000
_cell.angle_alpha   90.00
_cell.angle_beta   90.00
_cell.angle_gamma   90.00
#
_symmetry.space_group_name_H-M   'P 1'
#
loop_
_entity.id
_entity.type
_entity.pdbx_description
1 polymer ?
#
loop_
_entity_poly.entity_id
_entity_poly.type
_entity_poly.pdbx_seq_one_letter_code
_entity_poly.pdbx_strand_id
1 'polypeptide(L)'
;MKYRIFLSDFDGTLVRADGTISQTNKNAIAAYRAAGGVFAVCTGRMLASILPRLKELGIEDGLVVAYQGATVADVRTGALLKNDGFEQADALRILDLLEDDGHHAHVYTVQDVYCNRDDDALRAYERVCGVKVRIVRGERLSARVKREGMRVVKILAMVEPDARRPLMEKLKKALGDGFYVTTSSDCLVEVMPAGQSKAAAVDFLSEYYHVPRAEIAAIGDQLNDVPMVARAGGRFAVGNAEPELKAIARVVSSVEEDGVAEALQIAAGE
;
A
#
# COMPACT_ATOMS: atom_id res chain seq x y z
N MET A 1 9.37 -16.47 -20.04
CA MET A 1 9.07 -15.40 -19.05
C MET A 1 10.17 -15.42 -18.00
N LYS A 2 10.82 -14.28 -17.76
CA LYS A 2 11.91 -14.18 -16.77
C LYS A 2 11.38 -14.15 -15.34
N TYR A 3 10.29 -13.43 -15.10
CA TYR A 3 9.60 -13.41 -13.82
C TYR A 3 8.17 -13.92 -14.01
N ARG A 4 7.71 -14.79 -13.12
CA ARG A 4 6.39 -15.43 -13.20
C ARG A 4 5.31 -14.67 -12.46
N ILE A 5 5.71 -13.88 -11.46
CA ILE A 5 4.83 -12.98 -10.71
C ILE A 5 5.36 -11.56 -10.83
N PHE A 6 4.48 -10.61 -11.07
CA PHE A 6 4.78 -9.18 -11.09
C PHE A 6 3.89 -8.45 -10.07
N LEU A 7 4.53 -7.88 -9.05
CA LEU A 7 3.89 -7.06 -8.02
C LEU A 7 4.07 -5.59 -8.37
N SER A 8 2.98 -4.86 -8.48
CA SER A 8 2.99 -3.41 -8.70
C SER A 8 2.40 -2.67 -7.51
N ASP A 9 3.07 -1.64 -7.04
CA ASP A 9 2.37 -0.59 -6.31
C ASP A 9 1.33 0.07 -7.23
N PHE A 10 0.43 0.85 -6.63
CA PHE A 10 -0.71 1.43 -7.32
C PHE A 10 -0.55 2.93 -7.53
N ASP A 11 -0.53 3.72 -6.47
CA ASP A 11 -0.53 5.19 -6.52
C ASP A 11 0.87 5.74 -6.81
N GLY A 12 1.02 6.55 -7.87
CA GLY A 12 2.34 7.08 -8.27
C GLY A 12 3.23 6.08 -9.03
N THR A 13 2.80 4.83 -9.14
CA THR A 13 3.48 3.76 -9.89
C THR A 13 2.68 3.34 -11.11
N LEU A 14 1.45 2.85 -10.92
CA LEU A 14 0.54 2.42 -11.99
C LEU A 14 -0.48 3.52 -12.34
N VAL A 15 -0.93 4.27 -11.33
CA VAL A 15 -1.91 5.34 -11.44
C VAL A 15 -1.20 6.68 -11.44
N ARG A 16 -1.50 7.50 -12.44
CA ARG A 16 -1.00 8.87 -12.60
C ARG A 16 -1.60 9.82 -11.56
N ALA A 17 -1.03 11.00 -11.44
CA ALA A 17 -1.50 12.03 -10.49
C ALA A 17 -2.95 12.47 -10.73
N ASP A 18 -3.45 12.39 -11.97
CA ASP A 18 -4.84 12.69 -12.33
C ASP A 18 -5.82 11.54 -12.03
N GLY A 19 -5.33 10.43 -11.47
CA GLY A 19 -6.11 9.24 -11.15
C GLY A 19 -6.34 8.29 -12.32
N THR A 20 -5.76 8.55 -13.49
CA THR A 20 -5.90 7.70 -14.68
C THR A 20 -4.85 6.60 -14.74
N ILE A 21 -5.17 5.53 -15.49
CA ILE A 21 -4.24 4.47 -15.87
C ILE A 21 -4.20 4.43 -17.39
N SER A 22 -3.01 4.50 -17.96
CA SER A 22 -2.84 4.54 -19.42
C SER A 22 -3.30 3.25 -20.09
N GLN A 23 -3.68 3.38 -21.36
CA GLN A 23 -4.03 2.20 -22.16
C GLN A 23 -2.79 1.32 -22.43
N THR A 24 -1.60 1.91 -22.50
CA THR A 24 -0.33 1.19 -22.64
C THR A 24 -0.11 0.23 -21.45
N ASN A 25 -0.24 0.74 -20.23
CA ASN A 25 -0.13 -0.09 -19.01
C ASN A 25 -1.21 -1.18 -18.97
N LYS A 26 -2.47 -0.87 -19.32
CA LYS A 26 -3.55 -1.87 -19.38
C LYS A 26 -3.24 -2.98 -20.38
N ASN A 27 -2.77 -2.64 -21.57
CA ASN A 27 -2.41 -3.59 -22.61
C ASN A 27 -1.21 -4.47 -22.19
N ALA A 28 -0.19 -3.88 -21.56
CA ALA A 28 0.97 -4.63 -21.07
C ALA A 28 0.61 -5.63 -19.97
N ILE A 29 -0.26 -5.22 -19.02
CA ILE A 29 -0.78 -6.11 -17.97
C ILE A 29 -1.57 -7.27 -18.60
N ALA A 30 -2.46 -6.97 -19.55
CA ALA A 30 -3.26 -8.00 -20.24
C ALA A 30 -2.36 -9.00 -21.01
N ALA A 31 -1.35 -8.50 -21.74
CA ALA A 31 -0.41 -9.34 -22.47
C ALA A 31 0.43 -10.23 -21.53
N TYR A 32 0.94 -9.66 -20.42
CA TYR A 32 1.70 -10.40 -19.42
C TYR A 32 0.87 -11.54 -18.80
N ARG A 33 -0.39 -11.26 -18.45
CA ARG A 33 -1.33 -12.27 -17.93
C ARG A 33 -1.69 -13.33 -18.98
N ALA A 34 -1.92 -12.92 -20.22
CA ALA A 34 -2.21 -13.87 -21.33
C ALA A 34 -1.03 -14.81 -21.61
N ALA A 35 0.20 -14.35 -21.37
CA ALA A 35 1.42 -15.18 -21.45
C ALA A 35 1.59 -16.12 -20.24
N GLY A 36 0.65 -16.16 -19.28
CA GLY A 36 0.68 -17.00 -18.09
C GLY A 36 1.35 -16.39 -16.86
N GLY A 37 1.67 -15.09 -16.90
CA GLY A 37 2.20 -14.36 -15.74
C GLY A 37 1.10 -14.00 -14.74
N VAL A 38 1.46 -13.97 -13.48
CA VAL A 38 0.61 -13.47 -12.39
C VAL A 38 0.93 -11.99 -12.17
N PHE A 39 -0.07 -11.11 -12.39
CA PHE A 39 0.02 -9.71 -12.03
C PHE A 39 -0.81 -9.44 -10.78
N ALA A 40 -0.20 -8.85 -9.76
CA ALA A 40 -0.89 -8.50 -8.52
C ALA A 40 -0.56 -7.05 -8.11
N VAL A 41 -1.56 -6.36 -7.55
CA VAL A 41 -1.38 -5.04 -6.96
C VAL A 41 -1.11 -5.18 -5.47
N CYS A 42 -0.09 -4.43 -4.98
CA CYS A 42 0.27 -4.34 -3.57
C CYS A 42 0.25 -2.87 -3.14
N THR A 43 -0.76 -2.48 -2.37
CA THR A 43 -1.08 -1.08 -2.08
C THR A 43 -1.34 -0.81 -0.60
N GLY A 44 -1.17 0.44 -0.18
CA GLY A 44 -1.64 0.94 1.12
C GLY A 44 -3.15 1.19 1.19
N ARG A 45 -3.85 1.14 0.05
CA ARG A 45 -5.30 1.35 -0.03
C ARG A 45 -6.08 0.24 0.68
N MET A 46 -7.30 0.56 1.11
CA MET A 46 -8.25 -0.41 1.61
C MET A 46 -8.91 -1.21 0.47
N LEU A 47 -9.41 -2.40 0.77
CA LEU A 47 -10.03 -3.29 -0.23
C LEU A 47 -11.17 -2.62 -0.99
N ALA A 48 -12.05 -1.89 -0.28
CA ALA A 48 -13.17 -1.19 -0.89
C ALA A 48 -12.73 -0.12 -1.92
N SER A 49 -11.52 0.44 -1.76
CA SER A 49 -10.93 1.40 -2.70
C SER A 49 -10.28 0.74 -3.90
N ILE A 50 -9.55 -0.39 -3.68
CA ILE A 50 -8.74 -0.97 -4.75
C ILE A 50 -9.52 -1.94 -5.65
N LEU A 51 -10.48 -2.70 -5.13
CA LEU A 51 -11.22 -3.70 -5.92
C LEU A 51 -11.93 -3.11 -7.16
N PRO A 52 -12.62 -1.94 -7.08
CA PRO A 52 -13.18 -1.31 -8.27
C PRO A 52 -12.12 -0.94 -9.31
N ARG A 53 -10.94 -0.52 -8.87
CA ARG A 53 -9.84 -0.11 -9.75
C ARG A 53 -9.21 -1.30 -10.48
N LEU A 54 -9.12 -2.46 -9.82
CA LEU A 54 -8.67 -3.70 -10.48
C LEU A 54 -9.61 -4.11 -11.61
N LYS A 55 -10.91 -3.94 -11.43
CA LYS A 55 -11.89 -4.18 -12.47
C LYS A 55 -11.70 -3.27 -13.69
N GLU A 56 -11.33 -1.99 -13.48
CA GLU A 56 -10.98 -1.07 -14.57
C GLU A 56 -9.75 -1.51 -15.37
N LEU A 57 -8.86 -2.31 -14.75
CA LEU A 57 -7.69 -2.94 -15.37
C LEU A 57 -8.02 -4.26 -16.08
N GLY A 58 -9.27 -4.72 -16.03
CA GLY A 58 -9.66 -6.06 -16.50
C GLY A 58 -9.11 -7.19 -15.63
N ILE A 59 -8.76 -6.90 -14.37
CA ILE A 59 -8.30 -7.88 -13.40
C ILE A 59 -9.49 -8.34 -12.57
N GLU A 60 -10.05 -9.49 -12.93
CA GLU A 60 -11.24 -10.06 -12.30
C GLU A 60 -10.94 -11.31 -11.45
N ASP A 61 -9.69 -11.76 -11.44
CA ASP A 61 -9.21 -12.91 -10.68
C ASP A 61 -7.76 -12.72 -10.19
N GLY A 62 -7.31 -13.63 -9.33
CA GLY A 62 -6.01 -13.57 -8.69
C GLY A 62 -6.08 -12.88 -7.32
N LEU A 63 -4.95 -12.41 -6.83
CA LEU A 63 -4.83 -11.82 -5.51
C LEU A 63 -4.54 -10.33 -5.55
N VAL A 64 -5.06 -9.63 -4.56
CA VAL A 64 -4.72 -8.25 -4.23
C VAL A 64 -4.16 -8.16 -2.82
N VAL A 65 -3.11 -7.38 -2.65
CA VAL A 65 -2.51 -7.07 -1.35
C VAL A 65 -2.85 -5.64 -0.97
N ALA A 66 -3.54 -5.48 0.14
CA ALA A 66 -4.04 -4.20 0.65
C ALA A 66 -3.41 -3.87 2.01
N TYR A 67 -3.62 -2.63 2.49
CA TYR A 67 -3.14 -2.16 3.80
C TYR A 67 -1.66 -2.45 4.03
N GLN A 68 -0.79 -2.13 3.04
CA GLN A 68 0.67 -2.30 3.12
C GLN A 68 1.13 -3.75 3.38
N GLY A 69 0.35 -4.76 2.98
CA GLY A 69 0.67 -6.16 3.21
C GLY A 69 -0.06 -6.82 4.38
N ALA A 70 -0.84 -6.06 5.15
CA ALA A 70 -1.61 -6.62 6.28
C ALA A 70 -2.76 -7.52 5.83
N THR A 71 -3.30 -7.29 4.63
CA THR A 71 -4.45 -8.04 4.11
C THR A 71 -4.17 -8.54 2.70
N VAL A 72 -4.48 -9.80 2.46
CA VAL A 72 -4.50 -10.41 1.12
C VAL A 72 -5.90 -10.94 0.86
N ALA A 73 -6.46 -10.59 -0.29
CA ALA A 73 -7.80 -11.02 -0.68
C ALA A 73 -7.81 -11.60 -2.10
N ASP A 74 -8.70 -12.55 -2.32
CA ASP A 74 -9.06 -13.03 -3.65
C ASP A 74 -9.91 -11.97 -4.36
N VAL A 75 -9.50 -11.57 -5.56
CA VAL A 75 -10.13 -10.46 -6.31
C VAL A 75 -11.56 -10.81 -6.71
N ARG A 76 -11.82 -12.06 -7.09
CA ARG A 76 -13.11 -12.51 -7.61
C ARG A 76 -14.17 -12.59 -6.52
N THR A 77 -13.80 -13.15 -5.37
CA THR A 77 -14.74 -13.45 -4.28
C THR A 77 -14.73 -12.43 -3.17
N GLY A 78 -13.67 -11.61 -3.05
CA GLY A 78 -13.42 -10.74 -1.91
C GLY A 78 -13.03 -11.50 -0.64
N ALA A 79 -12.81 -12.82 -0.70
CA ALA A 79 -12.44 -13.62 0.45
C ALA A 79 -11.05 -13.23 0.97
N LEU A 80 -10.96 -13.07 2.30
CA LEU A 80 -9.70 -12.73 2.97
C LEU A 80 -8.88 -14.01 3.16
N LEU A 81 -7.70 -14.07 2.55
CA LEU A 81 -6.72 -15.15 2.72
C LEU A 81 -5.72 -14.83 3.84
N LYS A 82 -5.49 -13.55 4.07
CA LYS A 82 -4.68 -13.00 5.16
C LYS A 82 -5.35 -11.74 5.69
N ASN A 83 -5.38 -11.58 7.00
CA ASN A 83 -5.88 -10.36 7.63
C ASN A 83 -5.21 -10.20 8.98
N ASP A 84 -4.04 -9.57 8.99
CA ASP A 84 -3.30 -9.27 10.20
C ASP A 84 -3.61 -7.84 10.67
N GLY A 85 -3.57 -7.63 11.98
CA GLY A 85 -3.85 -6.35 12.59
C GLY A 85 -3.07 -6.17 13.88
N PHE A 86 -3.29 -5.02 14.49
CA PHE A 86 -2.71 -4.70 15.78
C PHE A 86 -3.36 -5.51 16.90
N GLU A 87 -2.57 -5.83 17.92
CA GLU A 87 -3.13 -6.05 19.26
C GLU A 87 -3.79 -4.75 19.73
N GLN A 88 -4.94 -4.86 20.40
CA GLN A 88 -5.72 -3.67 20.77
C GLN A 88 -4.92 -2.66 21.61
N ALA A 89 -4.13 -3.14 22.58
CA ALA A 89 -3.30 -2.27 23.42
C ALA A 89 -2.31 -1.43 22.62
N ASP A 90 -1.71 -2.01 21.58
CA ASP A 90 -0.77 -1.33 20.70
C ASP A 90 -1.45 -0.28 19.83
N ALA A 91 -2.61 -0.63 19.27
CA ALA A 91 -3.39 0.34 18.50
C ALA A 91 -3.78 1.57 19.34
N LEU A 92 -4.24 1.34 20.57
CA LEU A 92 -4.60 2.42 21.50
C LEU A 92 -3.39 3.30 21.84
N ARG A 93 -2.25 2.70 22.16
CA ARG A 93 -1.00 3.40 22.48
C ARG A 93 -0.56 4.31 21.33
N ILE A 94 -0.62 3.81 20.08
CA ILE A 94 -0.23 4.59 18.89
C ILE A 94 -1.21 5.74 18.66
N LEU A 95 -2.51 5.47 18.77
CA LEU A 95 -3.53 6.51 18.61
C LEU A 95 -3.40 7.58 19.69
N ASP A 96 -3.16 7.20 20.95
CA ASP A 96 -2.94 8.15 22.02
C ASP A 96 -1.74 9.06 21.76
N LEU A 97 -0.60 8.51 21.29
CA LEU A 97 0.56 9.31 20.90
C LEU A 97 0.23 10.34 19.80
N LEU A 98 -0.52 9.94 18.77
CA LEU A 98 -0.89 10.83 17.69
C LEU A 98 -1.90 11.90 18.13
N GLU A 99 -2.89 11.52 18.94
CA GLU A 99 -3.92 12.45 19.43
C GLU A 99 -3.38 13.42 20.46
N ASP A 100 -2.44 13.02 21.35
CA ASP A 100 -1.80 13.88 22.34
C ASP A 100 -0.91 14.94 21.67
N ASP A 101 -0.29 14.61 20.54
CA ASP A 101 0.46 15.55 19.70
C ASP A 101 -0.46 16.38 18.79
N GLY A 102 -1.76 16.17 18.81
CA GLY A 102 -2.75 16.89 18.01
C GLY A 102 -2.72 16.54 16.52
N HIS A 103 -2.24 15.37 16.11
CA HIS A 103 -2.21 14.96 14.71
C HIS A 103 -3.59 14.59 14.17
N HIS A 104 -3.79 14.79 12.86
CA HIS A 104 -4.93 14.26 12.14
C HIS A 104 -4.72 12.76 11.92
N ALA A 105 -5.34 11.93 12.74
CA ALA A 105 -5.17 10.49 12.75
C ALA A 105 -6.35 9.77 12.07
N HIS A 106 -6.01 8.73 11.33
CA HIS A 106 -6.97 7.75 10.79
C HIS A 106 -6.70 6.37 11.37
N VAL A 107 -7.75 5.60 11.61
CA VAL A 107 -7.70 4.20 11.96
C VAL A 107 -8.50 3.38 10.96
N TYR A 108 -7.91 2.27 10.51
CA TYR A 108 -8.50 1.39 9.51
C TYR A 108 -8.86 0.05 10.13
N THR A 109 -10.08 -0.38 9.90
CA THR A 109 -10.48 -1.78 9.91
C THR A 109 -10.50 -2.31 8.47
N VAL A 110 -10.81 -3.58 8.25
CA VAL A 110 -10.95 -4.11 6.87
C VAL A 110 -12.13 -3.47 6.12
N GLN A 111 -13.18 -3.08 6.84
CA GLN A 111 -14.40 -2.53 6.23
C GLN A 111 -14.43 -1.01 6.19
N ASP A 112 -13.96 -0.36 7.25
CA ASP A 112 -14.18 1.05 7.50
C ASP A 112 -12.89 1.80 7.82
N VAL A 113 -12.90 3.09 7.59
CA VAL A 113 -11.88 4.02 8.05
C VAL A 113 -12.53 5.11 8.90
N TYR A 114 -11.90 5.44 10.02
CA TYR A 114 -12.33 6.46 10.97
C TYR A 114 -11.24 7.51 11.12
N CYS A 115 -11.62 8.75 11.41
CA CYS A 115 -10.67 9.82 11.71
C CYS A 115 -11.17 10.73 12.84
N ASN A 116 -10.25 11.50 13.40
CA ASN A 116 -10.51 12.45 14.48
C ASN A 116 -10.72 13.91 14.01
N ARG A 117 -10.67 14.19 12.69
CA ARG A 117 -10.82 15.52 12.13
C ARG A 117 -11.76 15.57 10.93
N ASP A 118 -12.40 16.73 10.78
CA ASP A 118 -13.24 17.09 9.63
C ASP A 118 -12.67 18.38 9.01
N ASP A 119 -11.79 18.22 8.02
CA ASP A 119 -11.09 19.31 7.36
C ASP A 119 -10.92 19.07 5.85
N ASP A 120 -10.26 20.00 5.15
CA ASP A 120 -10.07 19.91 3.71
C ASP A 120 -9.10 18.81 3.30
N ALA A 121 -8.15 18.45 4.19
CA ALA A 121 -7.24 17.32 3.97
C ALA A 121 -8.00 16.00 3.94
N LEU A 122 -8.98 15.81 4.86
CA LEU A 122 -9.89 14.66 4.82
C LEU A 122 -10.66 14.59 3.50
N ARG A 123 -11.21 15.72 3.04
CA ARG A 123 -12.00 15.76 1.78
C ARG A 123 -11.12 15.44 0.56
N ALA A 124 -9.88 15.91 0.55
CA ALA A 124 -8.91 15.56 -0.49
C ALA A 124 -8.59 14.05 -0.47
N TYR A 125 -8.35 13.51 0.72
CA TYR A 125 -8.10 12.07 0.92
C TYR A 125 -9.28 11.21 0.43
N GLU A 126 -10.52 11.54 0.80
CA GLU A 126 -11.72 10.82 0.36
C GLU A 126 -11.85 10.81 -1.18
N ARG A 127 -11.55 11.94 -1.84
CA ARG A 127 -11.58 12.02 -3.32
C ARG A 127 -10.55 11.12 -3.98
N VAL A 128 -9.31 11.14 -3.48
CA VAL A 128 -8.20 10.35 -4.03
C VAL A 128 -8.42 8.85 -3.80
N CYS A 129 -8.84 8.48 -2.60
CA CYS A 129 -9.04 7.07 -2.24
C CYS A 129 -10.40 6.51 -2.68
N GLY A 130 -11.36 7.36 -3.03
CA GLY A 130 -12.71 6.94 -3.43
C GLY A 130 -13.50 6.28 -2.29
N VAL A 131 -13.22 6.65 -1.04
CA VAL A 131 -13.86 6.07 0.16
C VAL A 131 -14.45 7.16 1.03
N LYS A 132 -15.42 6.78 1.85
CA LYS A 132 -15.97 7.64 2.91
C LYS A 132 -15.32 7.31 4.24
N VAL A 133 -14.87 8.36 4.92
CA VAL A 133 -14.23 8.27 6.23
C VAL A 133 -15.26 8.65 7.31
N ARG A 134 -15.37 7.84 8.36
CA ARG A 134 -16.27 8.09 9.49
C ARG A 134 -15.59 9.01 10.49
N ILE A 135 -16.10 10.21 10.66
CA ILE A 135 -15.56 11.21 11.57
C ILE A 135 -16.02 10.89 13.00
N VAL A 136 -15.08 10.70 13.91
CA VAL A 136 -15.32 10.54 15.35
C VAL A 136 -15.39 11.92 15.99
N ARG A 137 -16.53 12.24 16.60
CA ARG A 137 -16.79 13.53 17.26
C ARG A 137 -17.13 13.31 18.73
N GLY A 138 -16.69 14.23 19.60
CA GLY A 138 -17.05 14.24 21.02
C GLY A 138 -16.30 13.21 21.87
N GLU A 139 -15.45 12.41 21.29
CA GLU A 139 -14.55 11.47 21.99
C GLU A 139 -13.24 11.32 21.24
N ARG A 140 -12.22 10.77 21.90
CA ARG A 140 -10.94 10.40 21.24
C ARG A 140 -11.15 9.21 20.30
N LEU A 141 -10.35 9.15 19.23
CA LEU A 141 -10.35 8.02 18.28
C LEU A 141 -9.94 6.72 18.99
N SER A 142 -8.93 6.80 19.89
CA SER A 142 -8.52 5.67 20.75
C SER A 142 -9.67 5.17 21.64
N ALA A 143 -10.45 6.08 22.24
CA ALA A 143 -11.61 5.70 23.06
C ALA A 143 -12.69 4.98 22.23
N ARG A 144 -12.96 5.47 21.00
CA ARG A 144 -13.87 4.83 20.05
C ARG A 144 -13.41 3.41 19.70
N VAL A 145 -12.13 3.25 19.35
CA VAL A 145 -11.53 1.93 19.02
C VAL A 145 -11.69 0.96 20.19
N LYS A 146 -11.38 1.41 21.42
CA LYS A 146 -11.52 0.59 22.62
C LYS A 146 -12.95 0.19 22.88
N ARG A 147 -13.90 1.15 22.84
CA ARG A 147 -15.31 0.94 23.16
C ARG A 147 -16.00 -0.03 22.18
N GLU A 148 -15.65 0.04 20.90
CA GLU A 148 -16.24 -0.81 19.86
C GLU A 148 -15.44 -2.10 19.61
N GLY A 149 -14.31 -2.32 20.29
CA GLY A 149 -13.49 -3.51 20.10
C GLY A 149 -12.98 -3.67 18.66
N MET A 150 -12.64 -2.53 17.99
CA MET A 150 -12.26 -2.54 16.58
C MET A 150 -10.98 -3.31 16.35
N ARG A 151 -10.97 -4.20 15.35
CA ARG A 151 -9.75 -4.82 14.84
C ARG A 151 -9.05 -3.86 13.88
N VAL A 152 -8.02 -3.19 14.38
CA VAL A 152 -7.25 -2.20 13.62
C VAL A 152 -6.20 -2.89 12.75
N VAL A 153 -6.17 -2.59 11.46
CA VAL A 153 -5.21 -3.15 10.49
C VAL A 153 -4.13 -2.15 10.08
N LYS A 154 -4.43 -0.85 10.13
CA LYS A 154 -3.50 0.23 9.83
C LYS A 154 -3.89 1.50 10.60
N ILE A 155 -2.88 2.25 11.02
CA ILE A 155 -3.03 3.61 11.56
C ILE A 155 -2.27 4.56 10.64
N LEU A 156 -2.82 5.74 10.39
CA LEU A 156 -2.25 6.74 9.52
C LEU A 156 -2.36 8.12 10.17
N ALA A 157 -1.31 8.92 10.06
CA ALA A 157 -1.33 10.34 10.37
C ALA A 157 -1.21 11.16 9.08
N MET A 158 -2.10 12.13 8.90
CA MET A 158 -1.98 13.15 7.84
C MET A 158 -1.21 14.34 8.40
N VAL A 159 -0.23 14.81 7.64
CA VAL A 159 0.67 15.89 8.03
C VAL A 159 1.01 16.79 6.85
N GLU A 160 1.53 17.98 7.14
CA GLU A 160 2.17 18.79 6.09
C GLU A 160 3.45 18.11 5.58
N PRO A 161 3.84 18.31 4.32
CA PRO A 161 4.97 17.62 3.71
C PRO A 161 6.28 17.71 4.52
N ASP A 162 6.58 18.88 5.06
CA ASP A 162 7.80 19.12 5.86
C ASP A 162 7.78 18.37 7.21
N ALA A 163 6.60 18.06 7.74
CA ALA A 163 6.43 17.31 8.99
C ALA A 163 6.50 15.79 8.80
N ARG A 164 6.42 15.29 7.58
CA ARG A 164 6.38 13.85 7.26
C ARG A 164 7.57 13.08 7.84
N ARG A 165 8.79 13.42 7.42
CA ARG A 165 10.01 12.73 7.89
C ARG A 165 10.24 12.92 9.40
N PRO A 166 10.11 14.13 9.97
CA PRO A 166 10.20 14.31 11.42
C PRO A 166 9.22 13.44 12.22
N LEU A 167 7.95 13.36 11.82
CA LEU A 167 6.97 12.50 12.49
C LEU A 167 7.31 11.02 12.34
N MET A 168 7.70 10.57 11.15
CA MET A 168 8.11 9.19 10.92
C MET A 168 9.26 8.78 11.86
N GLU A 169 10.32 9.59 11.96
CA GLU A 169 11.46 9.31 12.84
C GLU A 169 11.08 9.37 14.34
N LYS A 170 10.20 10.31 14.73
CA LYS A 170 9.65 10.38 16.09
C LYS A 170 8.90 9.08 16.44
N LEU A 171 8.02 8.61 15.55
CA LEU A 171 7.25 7.39 15.77
C LEU A 171 8.16 6.16 15.80
N LYS A 172 9.13 6.01 14.89
CA LYS A 172 10.12 4.92 14.94
C LYS A 172 10.83 4.86 16.28
N LYS A 173 11.29 6.01 16.77
CA LYS A 173 11.97 6.08 18.07
C LYS A 173 11.05 5.73 19.26
N ALA A 174 9.80 6.18 19.23
CA ALA A 174 8.85 5.97 20.33
C ALA A 174 8.29 4.52 20.34
N LEU A 175 8.14 3.89 19.19
CA LEU A 175 7.50 2.59 19.03
C LEU A 175 8.50 1.42 18.99
N GLY A 176 9.75 1.69 18.56
CA GLY A 176 10.79 0.64 18.43
C GLY A 176 10.49 -0.36 17.32
N ASP A 177 11.17 -1.53 17.37
CA ASP A 177 11.13 -2.55 16.31
C ASP A 177 9.83 -3.37 16.28
N GLY A 178 8.94 -3.16 17.24
CA GLY A 178 7.62 -3.82 17.28
C GLY A 178 6.63 -3.35 16.21
N PHE A 179 6.99 -2.31 15.44
CA PHE A 179 6.11 -1.69 14.47
C PHE A 179 6.86 -1.32 13.20
N TYR A 180 6.14 -1.37 12.07
CA TYR A 180 6.63 -0.85 10.82
C TYR A 180 6.07 0.55 10.59
N VAL A 181 6.95 1.57 10.59
CA VAL A 181 6.60 2.98 10.35
C VAL A 181 7.19 3.42 9.02
N THR A 182 6.35 3.92 8.12
CA THR A 182 6.74 4.31 6.76
C THR A 182 5.93 5.51 6.27
N THR A 183 6.22 5.93 5.03
CA THR A 183 5.44 6.94 4.31
C THR A 183 5.01 6.37 2.95
N SER A 184 3.81 6.75 2.50
CA SER A 184 3.25 6.32 1.20
C SER A 184 2.89 7.50 0.28
N SER A 185 3.13 8.71 0.74
CA SER A 185 3.01 9.97 -0.02
C SER A 185 3.69 11.10 0.74
N ASP A 186 3.69 12.30 0.20
CA ASP A 186 4.31 13.46 0.83
C ASP A 186 3.64 13.93 2.12
N CYS A 187 2.41 13.53 2.39
CA CYS A 187 1.62 13.99 3.54
C CYS A 187 1.12 12.85 4.45
N LEU A 188 1.54 11.60 4.22
CA LEU A 188 1.05 10.45 4.97
C LEU A 188 2.17 9.74 5.72
N VAL A 189 1.99 9.52 7.01
CA VAL A 189 2.84 8.65 7.84
C VAL A 189 1.98 7.49 8.33
N GLU A 190 2.42 6.27 8.08
CA GLU A 190 1.66 5.05 8.32
C GLU A 190 2.36 4.16 9.35
N VAL A 191 1.58 3.52 10.20
CA VAL A 191 2.04 2.57 11.19
C VAL A 191 1.29 1.25 11.00
N MET A 192 2.04 0.16 10.91
CA MET A 192 1.55 -1.22 10.90
C MET A 192 2.28 -2.06 11.94
N PRO A 193 1.74 -3.22 12.35
CA PRO A 193 2.48 -4.18 13.17
C PRO A 193 3.79 -4.61 12.51
N ALA A 194 4.78 -5.04 13.30
CA ALA A 194 6.03 -5.59 12.77
C ALA A 194 5.75 -6.77 11.82
N GLY A 195 6.53 -6.85 10.75
CA GLY A 195 6.35 -7.87 9.71
C GLY A 195 5.22 -7.58 8.70
N GLN A 196 4.39 -6.56 8.96
CA GLN A 196 3.34 -6.13 8.04
C GLN A 196 3.83 -4.97 7.16
N SER A 197 4.66 -5.27 6.21
CA SER A 197 5.09 -4.36 5.15
C SER A 197 4.78 -4.98 3.79
N LYS A 198 4.92 -4.21 2.72
CA LYS A 198 4.76 -4.76 1.35
C LYS A 198 5.73 -5.92 1.05
N ALA A 199 6.81 -6.12 1.82
CA ALA A 199 7.66 -7.31 1.72
C ALA A 199 6.90 -8.61 2.02
N ALA A 200 5.96 -8.58 2.97
CA ALA A 200 5.13 -9.73 3.29
C ALA A 200 4.27 -10.20 2.11
N ALA A 201 3.97 -9.31 1.17
CA ALA A 201 3.27 -9.66 -0.07
C ALA A 201 4.11 -10.59 -0.95
N VAL A 202 5.42 -10.31 -1.10
CA VAL A 202 6.35 -11.14 -1.88
C VAL A 202 6.39 -12.55 -1.29
N ASP A 203 6.50 -12.65 0.04
CA ASP A 203 6.56 -13.93 0.74
C ASP A 203 5.25 -14.70 0.60
N PHE A 204 4.12 -14.04 0.84
CA PHE A 204 2.80 -14.67 0.71
C PHE A 204 2.54 -15.19 -0.71
N LEU A 205 2.82 -14.38 -1.74
CA LEU A 205 2.60 -14.81 -3.13
C LEU A 205 3.59 -15.90 -3.57
N SER A 206 4.84 -15.86 -3.08
CA SER A 206 5.81 -16.93 -3.29
C SER A 206 5.30 -18.28 -2.78
N GLU A 207 4.75 -18.30 -1.56
CA GLU A 207 4.18 -19.50 -0.94
C GLU A 207 2.89 -19.94 -1.63
N TYR A 208 1.97 -19.02 -1.87
CA TYR A 208 0.64 -19.31 -2.43
C TYR A 208 0.71 -19.86 -3.85
N TYR A 209 1.55 -19.28 -4.71
CA TYR A 209 1.71 -19.72 -6.10
C TYR A 209 2.84 -20.75 -6.31
N HIS A 210 3.55 -21.13 -5.25
CA HIS A 210 4.74 -22.00 -5.31
C HIS A 210 5.78 -21.50 -6.32
N VAL A 211 6.07 -20.20 -6.28
CA VAL A 211 7.03 -19.50 -7.15
C VAL A 211 8.18 -18.96 -6.29
N PRO A 212 9.44 -19.31 -6.59
CA PRO A 212 10.59 -18.77 -5.86
C PRO A 212 10.63 -17.23 -5.94
N ARG A 213 11.07 -16.56 -4.87
CA ARG A 213 11.22 -15.09 -4.87
C ARG A 213 12.10 -14.56 -5.98
N ALA A 214 13.08 -15.35 -6.44
CA ALA A 214 13.94 -15.03 -7.58
C ALA A 214 13.17 -14.85 -8.90
N GLU A 215 11.98 -15.45 -9.00
CA GLU A 215 11.08 -15.37 -10.16
C GLU A 215 9.90 -14.38 -9.94
N ILE A 216 9.99 -13.57 -8.88
CA ILE A 216 9.02 -12.50 -8.58
C ILE A 216 9.67 -11.16 -8.88
N ALA A 217 9.02 -10.32 -9.65
CA ALA A 217 9.39 -8.93 -9.86
C ALA A 217 8.49 -7.99 -9.07
N ALA A 218 9.02 -6.85 -8.63
CA ALA A 218 8.27 -5.81 -7.95
C ALA A 218 8.67 -4.42 -8.46
N ILE A 219 7.69 -3.51 -8.51
CA ILE A 219 7.86 -2.11 -8.90
C ILE A 219 7.11 -1.19 -7.94
N GLY A 220 7.69 -0.01 -7.68
CA GLY A 220 7.10 0.99 -6.79
C GLY A 220 7.73 2.37 -6.97
N ASP A 221 7.31 3.33 -6.13
CA ASP A 221 7.80 4.72 -6.15
C ASP A 221 8.14 5.30 -4.77
N GLN A 222 7.54 4.83 -3.67
CA GLN A 222 7.67 5.41 -2.34
C GLN A 222 8.49 4.54 -1.37
N LEU A 223 8.76 5.08 -0.16
CA LEU A 223 9.55 4.39 0.87
C LEU A 223 8.89 3.10 1.37
N ASN A 224 7.55 2.99 1.34
CA ASN A 224 6.82 1.77 1.67
C ASN A 224 7.04 0.63 0.65
N ASP A 225 7.56 0.94 -0.55
CA ASP A 225 7.88 -0.06 -1.59
C ASP A 225 9.29 -0.64 -1.44
N VAL A 226 10.18 0.06 -0.74
CA VAL A 226 11.56 -0.38 -0.54
C VAL A 226 11.64 -1.82 -0.02
N PRO A 227 10.88 -2.23 1.02
CA PRO A 227 10.91 -3.61 1.50
C PRO A 227 10.41 -4.63 0.45
N MET A 228 9.38 -4.30 -0.33
CA MET A 228 8.84 -5.16 -1.40
C MET A 228 9.85 -5.37 -2.51
N VAL A 229 10.39 -4.27 -3.02
CA VAL A 229 11.37 -4.29 -4.12
C VAL A 229 12.67 -4.96 -3.69
N ALA A 230 13.15 -4.70 -2.46
CA ALA A 230 14.35 -5.38 -1.92
C ALA A 230 14.16 -6.90 -1.78
N ARG A 231 12.94 -7.36 -1.50
CA ARG A 231 12.59 -8.78 -1.29
C ARG A 231 12.45 -9.56 -2.59
N ALA A 232 12.09 -8.89 -3.68
CA ALA A 232 11.87 -9.50 -4.99
C ALA A 232 13.18 -9.80 -5.73
N GLY A 233 13.16 -10.80 -6.62
CA GLY A 233 14.28 -11.12 -7.50
C GLY A 233 14.43 -10.11 -8.65
N GLY A 234 13.33 -9.60 -9.19
CA GLY A 234 13.26 -8.50 -10.14
C GLY A 234 12.92 -7.20 -9.44
N ARG A 235 13.79 -6.20 -9.52
CA ARG A 235 13.68 -4.95 -8.77
C ARG A 235 13.55 -3.78 -9.72
N PHE A 236 12.40 -3.10 -9.68
CA PHE A 236 12.12 -1.95 -10.53
C PHE A 236 11.66 -0.74 -9.70
N ALA A 237 12.00 0.45 -10.18
CA ALA A 237 11.52 1.72 -9.64
C ALA A 237 11.10 2.60 -10.81
N VAL A 238 9.93 3.25 -10.73
CA VAL A 238 9.54 4.24 -11.74
C VAL A 238 10.40 5.50 -11.66
N GLY A 239 10.48 6.26 -12.75
CA GLY A 239 11.32 7.45 -12.88
C GLY A 239 11.05 8.55 -11.85
N ASN A 240 9.83 8.61 -11.31
CA ASN A 240 9.42 9.54 -10.24
C ASN A 240 9.65 8.99 -8.82
N ALA A 241 10.26 7.81 -8.66
CA ALA A 241 10.43 7.18 -7.34
C ALA A 241 11.39 7.95 -6.41
N GLU A 242 11.25 7.72 -5.12
CA GLU A 242 12.16 8.20 -4.06
C GLU A 242 13.60 7.73 -4.32
N PRO A 243 14.62 8.56 -4.01
CA PRO A 243 16.02 8.21 -4.24
C PRO A 243 16.44 6.89 -3.59
N GLU A 244 15.93 6.60 -2.40
CA GLU A 244 16.22 5.38 -1.65
C GLU A 244 15.75 4.12 -2.39
N LEU A 245 14.62 4.19 -3.10
CA LEU A 245 14.12 3.08 -3.91
C LEU A 245 14.91 2.92 -5.20
N LYS A 246 15.23 4.03 -5.88
CA LYS A 246 16.08 4.03 -7.09
C LYS A 246 17.46 3.44 -6.85
N ALA A 247 18.01 3.63 -5.64
CA ALA A 247 19.34 3.12 -5.29
C ALA A 247 19.45 1.59 -5.27
N ILE A 248 18.31 0.87 -5.13
CA ILE A 248 18.26 -0.59 -5.01
C ILE A 248 17.60 -1.29 -6.21
N ALA A 249 17.12 -0.54 -7.19
CA ALA A 249 16.27 -1.03 -8.28
C ALA A 249 16.76 -0.56 -9.66
N ARG A 250 16.37 -1.28 -10.71
CA ARG A 250 16.44 -0.78 -12.07
C ARG A 250 15.39 0.31 -12.26
N VAL A 251 15.83 1.50 -12.59
CA VAL A 251 14.93 2.61 -12.89
C VAL A 251 14.39 2.43 -14.31
N VAL A 252 13.07 2.51 -14.45
CA VAL A 252 12.33 2.54 -15.70
C VAL A 252 11.71 3.93 -15.91
N SER A 253 10.96 4.11 -16.97
CA SER A 253 10.22 5.35 -17.25
C SER A 253 9.34 5.77 -16.07
N SER A 254 8.95 7.05 -16.03
CA SER A 254 8.07 7.58 -14.98
C SER A 254 6.65 7.01 -15.10
N VAL A 255 5.82 7.25 -14.07
CA VAL A 255 4.39 6.88 -14.12
C VAL A 255 3.67 7.56 -15.28
N GLU A 256 4.07 8.79 -15.64
CA GLU A 256 3.49 9.53 -16.77
C GLU A 256 3.92 8.96 -18.15
N GLU A 257 5.05 8.24 -18.19
CA GLU A 257 5.65 7.63 -19.37
C GLU A 257 5.53 6.10 -19.40
N ASP A 258 4.56 5.57 -18.66
CA ASP A 258 4.19 4.14 -18.67
C ASP A 258 5.27 3.16 -18.16
N GLY A 259 6.02 3.54 -17.14
CA GLY A 259 7.12 2.74 -16.57
C GLY A 259 6.75 1.31 -16.17
N VAL A 260 5.49 1.05 -15.78
CA VAL A 260 5.01 -0.31 -15.48
C VAL A 260 4.99 -1.17 -16.75
N ALA A 261 4.58 -0.62 -17.89
CA ALA A 261 4.59 -1.36 -19.16
C ALA A 261 6.02 -1.72 -19.59
N GLU A 262 6.98 -0.79 -19.45
CA GLU A 262 8.40 -1.06 -19.69
C GLU A 262 8.92 -2.19 -18.78
N ALA A 263 8.62 -2.12 -17.49
CA ALA A 263 9.06 -3.15 -16.54
C ALA A 263 8.43 -4.52 -16.82
N LEU A 264 7.16 -4.58 -17.27
CA LEU A 264 6.49 -5.81 -17.66
C LEU A 264 7.11 -6.47 -18.89
N GLN A 265 7.51 -5.69 -19.92
CA GLN A 265 8.25 -6.20 -21.09
C GLN A 265 9.56 -6.87 -20.65
N ILE A 266 10.35 -6.19 -19.80
CA ILE A 266 11.58 -6.77 -19.24
C ILE A 266 11.28 -8.04 -18.42
N ALA A 267 10.18 -8.06 -17.66
CA ALA A 267 9.76 -9.21 -16.88
C ALA A 267 9.32 -10.41 -17.75
N ALA A 268 8.74 -10.12 -18.90
CA ALA A 268 8.40 -11.14 -19.91
C ALA A 268 9.64 -11.73 -20.58
N GLY A 269 10.77 -11.03 -20.59
CA GLY A 269 12.02 -11.45 -21.23
C GLY A 269 12.23 -10.85 -22.62
N GLU A 270 11.56 -9.72 -22.88
CA GLU A 270 11.70 -8.92 -24.10
C GLU A 270 12.79 -7.87 -24.00
#